data_702fed0f4421ac3cc7a2bffa9939abf6
#
_entry.id   702fed0f4421ac3cc7a2bffa9939abf6
#
_cell.length_a   1.000
_cell.length_b   1.000
_cell.length_c   1.000
_cell.angle_alpha   90.00
_cell.angle_beta   90.00
_cell.angle_gamma   90.00
#
_symmetry.space_group_name_H-M   'P 1'
#
loop_
_entity.id
_entity.type
_entity.pdbx_description
1 polymer ?
#
loop_
_entity_poly.entity_id
_entity_poly.type
_entity_poly.pdbx_seq_one_letter_code
_entity_poly.pdbx_strand_id
1 'polypeptide(L)'
;DLSQLTSHPDIDMVSFTGSTRAGALISHNAADDFKRVGLELGGKGANIIFADADEKAVKRGVRHCFNNTGQSCNAPTRMLVERSVYDQAVEIAKETANSTDVDIASKQGRHIGPIISQLQFDKIQTLIQAGIDENATLVTGGTGKPEGLETGYFVKPTIFADVNNQMTIAR
;
A
#
# COMPACT_ATOMS: atom_id res chain seq x y z
N ASP A 1 -26.99 8.59 3.66
CA ASP A 1 -25.83 8.69 4.51
C ASP A 1 -25.53 7.32 5.13
N LEU A 2 -24.29 6.83 5.02
CA LEU A 2 -23.89 5.53 5.58
C LEU A 2 -24.10 5.45 7.09
N SER A 3 -23.99 6.56 7.78
CA SER A 3 -24.21 6.63 9.24
C SER A 3 -25.68 6.30 9.59
N GLN A 4 -26.64 6.78 8.82
CA GLN A 4 -28.06 6.43 9.03
C GLN A 4 -28.34 4.95 8.80
N LEU A 5 -27.69 4.33 7.80
CA LEU A 5 -27.84 2.91 7.54
C LEU A 5 -27.28 2.08 8.70
N THR A 6 -26.09 2.43 9.19
CA THR A 6 -25.39 1.66 10.22
C THR A 6 -26.02 1.78 11.62
N SER A 7 -26.81 2.84 11.87
CA SER A 7 -27.58 3.05 13.10
C SER A 7 -29.06 2.68 12.98
N HIS A 8 -29.54 2.22 11.80
CA HIS A 8 -30.96 1.95 11.60
C HIS A 8 -31.42 0.73 12.42
N PRO A 9 -32.52 0.82 13.21
CA PRO A 9 -32.94 -0.24 14.12
C PRO A 9 -33.31 -1.57 13.38
N ASP A 10 -33.76 -1.51 12.14
CA ASP A 10 -34.14 -2.70 11.35
C ASP A 10 -32.94 -3.38 10.65
N ILE A 11 -31.71 -2.96 10.92
CA ILE A 11 -30.48 -3.57 10.42
C ILE A 11 -29.84 -4.43 11.51
N ASP A 12 -29.74 -5.72 11.31
CA ASP A 12 -29.16 -6.67 12.27
C ASP A 12 -27.64 -6.84 12.12
N MET A 13 -27.12 -6.61 10.91
CA MET A 13 -25.71 -6.82 10.62
C MET A 13 -25.19 -5.79 9.59
N VAL A 14 -23.97 -5.30 9.83
CA VAL A 14 -23.22 -4.46 8.90
C VAL A 14 -21.95 -5.17 8.48
N SER A 15 -21.73 -5.31 7.17
CA SER A 15 -20.46 -5.75 6.59
C SER A 15 -19.83 -4.57 5.84
N PHE A 16 -18.57 -4.26 6.16
CA PHE A 16 -17.90 -3.07 5.63
C PHE A 16 -16.45 -3.35 5.27
N THR A 17 -16.04 -2.87 4.10
CA THR A 17 -14.65 -2.84 3.67
C THR A 17 -14.25 -1.38 3.45
N GLY A 18 -13.15 -0.94 4.07
CA GLY A 18 -12.67 0.43 3.92
C GLY A 18 -11.66 0.87 4.96
N SER A 19 -11.68 2.16 5.34
CA SER A 19 -10.69 2.72 6.26
C SER A 19 -10.97 2.35 7.72
N THR A 20 -9.90 2.22 8.52
CA THR A 20 -9.99 2.01 9.98
C THR A 20 -10.86 3.06 10.67
N ARG A 21 -10.76 4.33 10.26
CA ARG A 21 -11.59 5.40 10.80
C ARG A 21 -13.09 5.17 10.56
N ALA A 22 -13.46 4.77 9.34
CA ALA A 22 -14.85 4.48 9.03
C ALA A 22 -15.35 3.22 9.75
N GLY A 23 -14.51 2.17 9.87
CA GLY A 23 -14.82 0.97 10.63
C GLY A 23 -15.10 1.27 12.11
N ALA A 24 -14.30 2.14 12.73
CA ALA A 24 -14.53 2.58 14.11
C ALA A 24 -15.89 3.29 14.27
N LEU A 25 -16.22 4.21 13.36
CA LEU A 25 -17.52 4.90 13.37
C LEU A 25 -18.70 3.92 13.19
N ILE A 26 -18.57 2.95 12.29
CA ILE A 26 -19.58 1.92 12.08
C ILE A 26 -19.77 1.08 13.35
N SER A 27 -18.68 0.69 14.01
CA SER A 27 -18.73 -0.06 15.26
C SER A 27 -19.45 0.73 16.36
N HIS A 28 -19.17 2.03 16.47
CA HIS A 28 -19.89 2.91 17.39
C HIS A 28 -21.40 2.97 17.10
N ASN A 29 -21.77 3.19 15.85
CA ASN A 29 -23.18 3.29 15.44
C ASN A 29 -23.95 1.97 15.64
N ALA A 30 -23.26 0.85 15.55
CA ALA A 30 -23.84 -0.48 15.67
C ALA A 30 -23.99 -0.97 17.13
N ALA A 31 -23.29 -0.32 18.06
CA ALA A 31 -23.16 -0.81 19.43
C ALA A 31 -24.46 -0.76 20.23
N ASP A 32 -25.24 0.31 20.11
CA ASP A 32 -26.46 0.51 20.92
C ASP A 32 -27.53 -0.56 20.64
N ASP A 33 -27.61 -1.07 19.42
CA ASP A 33 -28.54 -2.13 19.03
C ASP A 33 -27.90 -3.52 18.98
N PHE A 34 -26.67 -3.68 19.48
CA PHE A 34 -25.92 -4.95 19.49
C PHE A 34 -25.81 -5.61 18.10
N LYS A 35 -25.73 -4.81 17.03
CA LYS A 35 -25.61 -5.31 15.65
C LYS A 35 -24.32 -6.10 15.47
N ARG A 36 -24.36 -7.13 14.65
CA ARG A 36 -23.14 -7.80 14.19
C ARG A 36 -22.38 -6.91 13.22
N VAL A 37 -21.06 -6.81 13.41
CA VAL A 37 -20.20 -6.01 12.53
C VAL A 37 -19.07 -6.88 11.98
N GLY A 38 -18.99 -6.98 10.66
CA GLY A 38 -17.87 -7.58 9.94
C GLY A 38 -17.04 -6.46 9.29
N LEU A 39 -15.75 -6.36 9.63
CA LEU A 39 -14.87 -5.29 9.15
C LEU A 39 -13.67 -5.86 8.42
N GLU A 40 -13.47 -5.41 7.18
CA GLU A 40 -12.27 -5.60 6.38
C GLU A 40 -11.60 -4.24 6.19
N LEU A 41 -10.47 -4.03 6.84
CA LEU A 41 -9.83 -2.72 6.95
C LEU A 41 -8.43 -2.72 6.34
N GLY A 42 -7.79 -1.56 6.33
CA GLY A 42 -6.42 -1.41 5.86
C GLY A 42 -5.40 -2.09 6.79
N GLY A 43 -4.23 -2.34 6.27
CA GLY A 43 -3.13 -2.95 7.02
C GLY A 43 -1.77 -2.72 6.38
N LYS A 44 -0.75 -3.18 7.09
CA LYS A 44 0.65 -3.20 6.66
C LYS A 44 1.12 -4.66 6.58
N GLY A 45 0.62 -5.38 5.56
CA GLY A 45 0.97 -6.79 5.34
C GLY A 45 2.47 -7.02 5.20
N ALA A 46 2.97 -8.12 5.76
CA ALA A 46 4.35 -8.53 5.62
C ALA A 46 4.50 -9.60 4.52
N ASN A 47 5.56 -9.48 3.71
CA ASN A 47 6.07 -10.52 2.84
C ASN A 47 7.39 -11.01 3.44
N ILE A 48 7.46 -12.28 3.80
CA ILE A 48 8.64 -12.86 4.48
C ILE A 48 9.39 -13.75 3.50
N ILE A 49 10.68 -13.45 3.29
CA ILE A 49 11.56 -14.14 2.35
C ILE A 49 12.70 -14.81 3.13
N PHE A 50 12.72 -16.13 3.13
CA PHE A 50 13.83 -16.94 3.63
C PHE A 50 14.81 -17.30 2.51
N ALA A 51 16.01 -17.76 2.87
CA ALA A 51 17.07 -18.10 1.92
C ALA A 51 16.69 -19.24 0.95
N ASP A 52 15.81 -20.13 1.37
CA ASP A 52 15.30 -21.26 0.57
C ASP A 52 14.01 -20.92 -0.20
N ALA A 53 13.59 -19.66 -0.21
CA ALA A 53 12.43 -19.23 -0.97
C ALA A 53 12.67 -19.41 -2.48
N ASP A 54 11.57 -19.61 -3.22
CA ASP A 54 11.58 -19.63 -4.67
C ASP A 54 12.27 -18.38 -5.26
N GLU A 55 13.12 -18.58 -6.27
CA GLU A 55 13.91 -17.51 -6.92
C GLU A 55 13.08 -16.28 -7.40
N LYS A 56 11.79 -16.49 -7.67
CA LYS A 56 10.85 -15.42 -8.10
C LYS A 56 10.07 -14.81 -6.95
N ALA A 57 10.30 -15.24 -5.69
CA ALA A 57 9.52 -14.80 -4.53
C ALA A 57 9.58 -13.28 -4.34
N VAL A 58 10.76 -12.68 -4.38
CA VAL A 58 10.95 -11.22 -4.28
C VAL A 58 10.21 -10.49 -5.41
N LYS A 59 10.43 -10.91 -6.66
CA LYS A 59 9.79 -10.31 -7.84
C LYS A 59 8.27 -10.37 -7.76
N ARG A 60 7.70 -11.51 -7.34
CA ARG A 60 6.25 -11.65 -7.14
C ARG A 60 5.75 -10.73 -6.04
N GLY A 61 6.46 -10.64 -4.92
CA GLY A 61 6.12 -9.78 -3.79
C GLY A 61 6.08 -8.30 -4.17
N VAL A 62 7.08 -7.81 -4.89
CA VAL A 62 7.13 -6.43 -5.38
C VAL A 62 5.98 -6.14 -6.36
N ARG A 63 5.75 -7.03 -7.33
CA ARG A 63 4.62 -6.89 -8.27
C ARG A 63 3.27 -6.89 -7.57
N HIS A 64 3.09 -7.76 -6.58
CA HIS A 64 1.87 -7.79 -5.77
C HIS A 64 1.70 -6.48 -4.99
N CYS A 65 2.77 -5.96 -4.39
CA CYS A 65 2.73 -4.69 -3.68
C CYS A 65 2.30 -3.52 -4.58
N PHE A 66 2.81 -3.46 -5.81
CA PHE A 66 2.49 -2.38 -6.75
C PHE A 66 1.20 -2.58 -7.54
N ASN A 67 0.60 -3.79 -7.50
CA ASN A 67 -0.67 -4.03 -8.17
C ASN A 67 -1.73 -3.02 -7.71
N ASN A 68 -2.53 -2.50 -8.65
CA ASN A 68 -3.48 -1.41 -8.40
C ASN A 68 -2.83 -0.19 -7.72
N THR A 69 -1.55 0.05 -8.00
CA THR A 69 -0.74 1.14 -7.42
C THR A 69 -0.69 1.07 -5.88
N GLY A 70 -0.68 -0.15 -5.33
CA GLY A 70 -0.64 -0.40 -3.89
C GLY A 70 -1.95 -0.12 -3.15
N GLN A 71 -3.02 0.20 -3.85
CA GLN A 71 -4.31 0.56 -3.26
C GLN A 71 -5.16 -0.68 -2.96
N SER A 72 -4.59 -1.63 -2.22
CA SER A 72 -5.23 -2.89 -1.85
C SER A 72 -4.93 -3.25 -0.40
N CYS A 73 -5.93 -3.75 0.34
CA CYS A 73 -5.77 -4.13 1.74
C CYS A 73 -4.73 -5.24 1.95
N ASN A 74 -4.52 -6.09 0.95
CA ASN A 74 -3.55 -7.19 0.96
C ASN A 74 -2.19 -6.85 0.31
N ALA A 75 -1.93 -5.58 -0.03
CA ALA A 75 -0.64 -5.17 -0.57
C ALA A 75 0.48 -5.42 0.47
N PRO A 76 1.48 -6.30 0.17
CA PRO A 76 2.53 -6.64 1.13
C PRO A 76 3.60 -5.55 1.14
N THR A 77 3.30 -4.43 1.78
CA THR A 77 4.13 -3.21 1.75
C THR A 77 5.42 -3.31 2.54
N ARG A 78 5.58 -4.33 3.39
CA ARG A 78 6.81 -4.60 4.14
C ARG A 78 7.37 -5.95 3.71
N MET A 79 8.60 -5.95 3.18
CA MET A 79 9.31 -7.19 2.84
C MET A 79 10.39 -7.45 3.89
N LEU A 80 10.24 -8.53 4.64
CA LEU A 80 11.18 -8.99 5.66
C LEU A 80 12.04 -10.08 5.04
N VAL A 81 13.32 -9.81 4.86
CA VAL A 81 14.23 -10.67 4.12
C VAL A 81 15.30 -11.23 5.05
N GLU A 82 15.55 -12.54 4.98
CA GLU A 82 16.66 -13.16 5.68
C GLU A 82 17.99 -12.51 5.28
N ARG A 83 18.86 -12.25 6.25
CA ARG A 83 20.09 -11.48 6.06
C ARG A 83 21.00 -12.06 4.97
N SER A 84 21.06 -13.37 4.86
CA SER A 84 21.94 -14.07 3.90
C SER A 84 21.61 -13.80 2.43
N VAL A 85 20.36 -13.40 2.12
CA VAL A 85 19.88 -13.09 0.75
C VAL A 85 19.42 -11.66 0.59
N TYR A 86 19.68 -10.79 1.57
CA TYR A 86 19.15 -9.44 1.61
C TYR A 86 19.60 -8.58 0.43
N ASP A 87 20.89 -8.51 0.17
CA ASP A 87 21.46 -7.67 -0.90
C ASP A 87 20.93 -8.09 -2.28
N GLN A 88 20.84 -9.39 -2.53
CA GLN A 88 20.26 -9.94 -3.76
C GLN A 88 18.77 -9.58 -3.87
N ALA A 89 18.02 -9.65 -2.77
CA ALA A 89 16.61 -9.29 -2.76
C ALA A 89 16.41 -7.80 -3.05
N VAL A 90 17.26 -6.92 -2.53
CA VAL A 90 17.22 -5.46 -2.83
C VAL A 90 17.43 -5.20 -4.32
N GLU A 91 18.41 -5.84 -4.97
CA GLU A 91 18.63 -5.67 -6.40
C GLU A 91 17.45 -6.20 -7.25
N ILE A 92 16.92 -7.39 -6.94
CA ILE A 92 15.73 -7.92 -7.63
C ILE A 92 14.52 -6.99 -7.44
N ALA A 93 14.35 -6.43 -6.25
CA ALA A 93 13.26 -5.49 -5.95
C ALA A 93 13.41 -4.20 -6.77
N LYS A 94 14.63 -3.64 -6.83
CA LYS A 94 14.96 -2.47 -7.65
C LYS A 94 14.66 -2.66 -9.12
N GLU A 95 15.17 -3.76 -9.71
CA GLU A 95 14.91 -4.10 -11.11
C GLU A 95 13.42 -4.26 -11.40
N THR A 96 12.70 -4.91 -10.47
CA THR A 96 11.25 -5.13 -10.62
C THR A 96 10.48 -3.81 -10.56
N ALA A 97 10.82 -2.92 -9.64
CA ALA A 97 10.21 -1.60 -9.54
C ALA A 97 10.49 -0.75 -10.78
N ASN A 98 11.75 -0.74 -11.26
CA ASN A 98 12.14 0.01 -12.46
C ASN A 98 11.47 -0.52 -13.74
N SER A 99 11.11 -1.80 -13.77
CA SER A 99 10.35 -2.42 -14.87
C SER A 99 8.83 -2.30 -14.73
N THR A 100 8.34 -1.61 -13.70
CA THR A 100 6.92 -1.38 -13.49
C THR A 100 6.50 -0.09 -14.19
N ASP A 101 5.83 -0.23 -15.31
CA ASP A 101 5.32 0.91 -16.08
C ASP A 101 4.19 1.61 -15.33
N VAL A 102 4.16 2.94 -15.44
CA VAL A 102 3.06 3.80 -14.94
C VAL A 102 2.47 4.54 -16.14
N ASP A 103 1.15 4.48 -16.30
CA ASP A 103 0.51 5.14 -17.44
C ASP A 103 -0.96 5.47 -17.15
N ILE A 104 -1.63 6.15 -18.09
CA ILE A 104 -3.04 6.52 -18.01
C ILE A 104 -3.95 5.27 -18.16
N ALA A 105 -5.06 5.26 -17.44
CA ALA A 105 -5.99 4.11 -17.40
C ALA A 105 -6.62 3.76 -18.76
N SER A 106 -6.69 4.71 -19.70
CA SER A 106 -7.24 4.47 -21.04
C SER A 106 -6.28 3.77 -21.99
N LYS A 107 -5.00 3.68 -21.66
CA LYS A 107 -4.00 2.98 -22.48
C LYS A 107 -4.06 1.48 -22.16
N GLN A 108 -4.01 0.65 -23.19
CA GLN A 108 -3.92 -0.80 -23.02
C GLN A 108 -2.50 -1.20 -22.61
N GLY A 109 -2.37 -2.12 -21.65
CA GLY A 109 -1.06 -2.60 -21.19
C GLY A 109 -1.11 -3.19 -19.79
N ARG A 110 0.08 -3.52 -19.26
CA ARG A 110 0.25 -4.05 -17.90
C ARG A 110 0.80 -3.00 -16.93
N HIS A 111 0.61 -1.73 -17.24
CA HIS A 111 1.02 -0.63 -16.38
C HIS A 111 0.11 -0.48 -15.16
N ILE A 112 0.62 0.18 -14.14
CA ILE A 112 -0.17 0.64 -13.00
C ILE A 112 -0.72 2.05 -13.29
N GLY A 113 -1.88 2.37 -12.74
CA GLY A 113 -2.59 3.63 -12.97
C GLY A 113 -2.29 4.71 -11.91
N PRO A 114 -3.16 5.73 -11.84
CA PRO A 114 -3.02 6.81 -10.86
C PRO A 114 -3.51 6.39 -9.46
N ILE A 115 -3.14 7.20 -8.48
CA ILE A 115 -3.73 7.20 -7.14
C ILE A 115 -5.13 7.84 -7.20
N ILE A 116 -6.01 7.42 -6.30
CA ILE A 116 -7.44 7.78 -6.31
C ILE A 116 -7.74 9.28 -6.13
N SER A 117 -6.87 10.05 -5.47
CA SER A 117 -7.14 11.45 -5.16
C SER A 117 -5.88 12.25 -4.83
N GLN A 118 -5.99 13.59 -4.91
CA GLN A 118 -4.95 14.51 -4.47
C GLN A 118 -4.54 14.26 -3.00
N LEU A 119 -5.51 14.07 -2.11
CA LEU A 119 -5.25 13.82 -0.69
C LEU A 119 -4.34 12.59 -0.48
N GLN A 120 -4.60 11.50 -1.22
CA GLN A 120 -3.78 10.29 -1.12
C GLN A 120 -2.42 10.49 -1.80
N PHE A 121 -2.36 11.21 -2.92
CA PHE A 121 -1.10 11.58 -3.56
C PHE A 121 -0.20 12.36 -2.60
N ASP A 122 -0.71 13.42 -1.98
CA ASP A 122 0.05 14.25 -1.04
C ASP A 122 0.53 13.45 0.17
N LYS A 123 -0.33 12.57 0.71
CA LYS A 123 0.04 11.66 1.79
C LYS A 123 1.20 10.74 1.40
N ILE A 124 1.16 10.17 0.20
CA ILE A 124 2.23 9.29 -0.30
C ILE A 124 3.53 10.07 -0.46
N GLN A 125 3.49 11.28 -1.06
CA GLN A 125 4.67 12.13 -1.18
C GLN A 125 5.28 12.46 0.18
N THR A 126 4.43 12.79 1.16
CA THR A 126 4.87 13.07 2.55
C THR A 126 5.52 11.84 3.18
N LEU A 127 4.97 10.64 2.98
CA LEU A 127 5.55 9.41 3.53
C LEU A 127 6.88 9.05 2.85
N ILE A 128 7.00 9.24 1.53
CA ILE A 128 8.26 9.03 0.81
C ILE A 128 9.33 10.01 1.35
N GLN A 129 8.98 11.27 1.54
CA GLN A 129 9.89 12.26 2.10
C GLN A 129 10.29 11.89 3.53
N ALA A 130 9.35 11.45 4.37
CA ALA A 130 9.65 10.99 5.72
C ALA A 130 10.67 9.82 5.74
N GLY A 131 10.54 8.86 4.81
CA GLY A 131 11.51 7.78 4.67
C GLY A 131 12.92 8.30 4.34
N ILE A 132 13.03 9.30 3.48
CA ILE A 132 14.30 9.96 3.15
C ILE A 132 14.86 10.69 4.37
N ASP A 133 14.06 11.50 5.05
CA ASP A 133 14.46 12.31 6.20
C ASP A 133 14.86 11.44 7.40
N GLU A 134 14.25 10.28 7.54
CA GLU A 134 14.60 9.29 8.58
C GLU A 134 15.79 8.38 8.19
N ASN A 135 16.48 8.68 7.08
CA ASN A 135 17.65 7.97 6.57
C ASN A 135 17.41 6.50 6.17
N ALA A 136 16.19 6.14 5.73
CA ALA A 136 16.00 4.90 5.00
C ALA A 136 16.70 4.97 3.64
N THR A 137 17.29 3.87 3.19
CA THR A 137 17.97 3.82 1.90
C THR A 137 16.97 3.83 0.76
N LEU A 138 16.84 4.96 0.03
CA LEU A 138 16.01 5.03 -1.17
C LEU A 138 16.67 4.22 -2.30
N VAL A 139 16.11 3.07 -2.61
CA VAL A 139 16.62 2.15 -3.65
C VAL A 139 16.22 2.60 -5.05
N THR A 140 14.97 3.03 -5.22
CA THR A 140 14.44 3.56 -6.48
C THR A 140 13.14 4.34 -6.25
N GLY A 141 12.70 5.10 -7.25
CA GLY A 141 11.48 5.90 -7.19
C GLY A 141 11.71 7.28 -6.56
N GLY A 142 11.11 7.52 -5.39
CA GLY A 142 11.20 8.79 -4.68
C GLY A 142 10.03 9.73 -4.94
N THR A 143 10.14 10.95 -4.47
CA THR A 143 9.12 11.98 -4.59
C THR A 143 8.89 12.45 -6.04
N GLY A 144 7.80 13.17 -6.25
CA GLY A 144 7.40 13.69 -7.55
C GLY A 144 6.63 12.68 -8.41
N LYS A 145 6.34 13.08 -9.62
CA LYS A 145 5.59 12.30 -10.62
C LYS A 145 6.53 11.59 -11.60
N PRO A 146 6.09 10.52 -12.26
CA PRO A 146 6.81 9.97 -13.42
C PRO A 146 6.89 11.00 -14.54
N GLU A 147 7.96 10.95 -15.33
CA GLU A 147 8.14 11.77 -16.52
C GLU A 147 7.00 11.54 -17.53
N GLY A 148 6.49 12.61 -18.12
CA GLY A 148 5.37 12.58 -19.06
C GLY A 148 3.98 12.41 -18.41
N LEU A 149 3.89 12.33 -17.09
CA LEU A 149 2.63 12.17 -16.34
C LEU A 149 2.43 13.32 -15.33
N GLU A 150 2.68 14.54 -15.74
CA GLU A 150 2.61 15.73 -14.89
C GLU A 150 1.16 16.06 -14.47
N THR A 151 0.18 15.65 -15.30
CA THR A 151 -1.25 15.82 -15.00
C THR A 151 -1.83 14.55 -14.40
N GLY A 152 -2.57 14.67 -13.30
CA GLY A 152 -3.15 13.55 -12.55
C GLY A 152 -2.32 13.15 -11.32
N TYR A 153 -2.72 12.06 -10.65
CA TYR A 153 -2.18 11.65 -9.36
C TYR A 153 -1.24 10.44 -9.49
N PHE A 154 -0.27 10.54 -10.39
CA PHE A 154 0.69 9.46 -10.64
C PHE A 154 1.86 9.52 -9.66
N VAL A 155 2.27 8.36 -9.16
CA VAL A 155 3.40 8.19 -8.25
C VAL A 155 4.43 7.22 -8.85
N LYS A 156 5.70 7.42 -8.53
CA LYS A 156 6.77 6.52 -8.94
C LYS A 156 6.73 5.25 -8.08
N PRO A 157 6.90 4.05 -8.66
CA PRO A 157 7.19 2.85 -7.89
C PRO A 157 8.40 3.10 -6.99
N THR A 158 8.20 3.08 -5.67
CA THR A 158 9.22 3.51 -4.71
C THR A 158 9.56 2.38 -3.74
N ILE A 159 10.86 2.11 -3.59
CA ILE A 159 11.38 1.11 -2.66
C ILE A 159 12.40 1.73 -1.73
N PHE A 160 12.26 1.45 -0.45
CA PHE A 160 13.25 1.72 0.58
C PHE A 160 13.86 0.42 1.10
N ALA A 161 15.15 0.45 1.38
CA ALA A 161 15.89 -0.59 2.09
C ALA A 161 16.36 -0.07 3.45
N ASP A 162 16.89 -0.95 4.29
CA ASP A 162 17.45 -0.64 5.61
C ASP A 162 16.45 0.07 6.55
N VAL A 163 15.17 -0.24 6.36
CA VAL A 163 14.07 0.30 7.17
C VAL A 163 13.98 -0.45 8.49
N ASN A 164 13.86 0.28 9.59
CA ASN A 164 13.55 -0.30 10.90
C ASN A 164 12.11 0.02 11.34
N ASN A 165 11.61 -0.72 12.32
CA ASN A 165 10.22 -0.60 12.79
C ASN A 165 9.88 0.72 13.51
N GLN A 166 10.86 1.60 13.75
CA GLN A 166 10.63 2.91 14.36
C GLN A 166 10.33 3.98 13.30
N MET A 167 10.75 3.74 12.07
CA MET A 167 10.54 4.67 10.96
C MET A 167 9.06 4.81 10.61
N THR A 168 8.65 6.01 10.25
CA THR A 168 7.28 6.37 9.89
C THR A 168 6.72 5.49 8.76
N ILE A 169 7.55 5.17 7.77
CA ILE A 169 7.15 4.33 6.62
C ILE A 169 6.95 2.85 6.96
N ALA A 170 7.39 2.39 8.14
CA ALA A 170 7.22 1.01 8.60
C ALA A 170 5.93 0.77 9.40
N ARG A 171 5.23 1.85 9.80
CA ARG A 171 4.07 1.83 10.71
C ARG A 171 2.72 1.91 10.02
#